data_c59d3c9135a14fc3b9485fa701b258ee
#
_entry.id   c59d3c9135a14fc3b9485fa701b258ee
#
_cell.length_a   1.000
_cell.length_b   1.000
_cell.length_c   1.000
_cell.angle_alpha   90.00
_cell.angle_beta   90.00
_cell.angle_gamma   90.00
#
_symmetry.space_group_name_H-M   'P 1'
#
loop_
_entity.id
_entity.type
_entity.pdbx_description
1 polymer ?
#
loop_
_entity_poly.entity_id
_entity_poly.type
_entity_poly.pdbx_seq_one_letter_code
_entity_poly.pdbx_strand_id
1 'polypeptide(L)'
;MIRLQDIQVTFNPGTILENRALRGVSLEVPEHQFLTVIGSNGAGKSTLLGAVTGETPIVGGQVLIDEIDVTKQSVDQRANLCARVFQDPLAGTCGALTIEENMALAYMRGKKRGWSLALSNQRRKLFQERISILGLGLEDRLGDNIGLLSGGQRQAVSLVMATLSESKLLLLDEHTAALDPRMAAFIIDLTKKIR
;
A
#
# COMPACT_ATOMS: atom_id res chain seq x y z
N MET A 1 -14.68 -6.46 2.41
CA MET A 1 -15.54 -5.59 1.54
C MET A 1 -15.16 -4.13 1.72
N ILE A 2 -15.18 -3.31 0.66
CA ILE A 2 -15.07 -1.83 0.76
C ILE A 2 -16.31 -1.19 0.13
N ARG A 3 -16.86 -0.16 0.75
CA ARG A 3 -17.96 0.65 0.23
C ARG A 3 -17.64 2.13 0.36
N LEU A 4 -17.72 2.84 -0.75
CA LEU A 4 -17.59 4.29 -0.85
C LEU A 4 -18.96 4.87 -1.19
N GLN A 5 -19.40 5.89 -0.48
CA GLN A 5 -20.68 6.54 -0.71
C GLN A 5 -20.47 8.03 -0.89
N ASP A 6 -20.78 8.54 -2.07
CA ASP A 6 -20.74 9.97 -2.43
C ASP A 6 -19.45 10.66 -2.05
N ILE A 7 -18.29 10.04 -2.29
CA ILE A 7 -16.97 10.57 -1.89
C ILE A 7 -16.66 11.85 -2.68
N GLN A 8 -16.43 12.92 -1.95
CA GLN A 8 -16.10 14.21 -2.49
C GLN A 8 -14.74 14.69 -1.94
N VAL A 9 -13.86 15.11 -2.86
CA VAL A 9 -12.55 15.68 -2.52
C VAL A 9 -12.37 16.97 -3.29
N THR A 10 -12.06 18.04 -2.58
CA THR A 10 -11.75 19.34 -3.14
C THR A 10 -10.42 19.83 -2.58
N PHE A 11 -9.47 20.09 -3.46
CA PHE A 11 -8.20 20.73 -3.12
C PHE A 11 -8.34 22.25 -3.17
N ASN A 12 -7.72 22.95 -2.23
CA ASN A 12 -7.69 24.42 -2.12
C ASN A 12 -9.09 25.08 -2.19
N PRO A 13 -10.07 24.62 -1.39
CA PRO A 13 -11.43 25.11 -1.47
C PRO A 13 -11.48 26.62 -1.21
N GLY A 14 -12.33 27.35 -1.99
CA GLY A 14 -12.51 28.77 -1.87
C GLY A 14 -11.37 29.63 -2.42
N THR A 15 -10.40 29.04 -3.12
CA THR A 15 -9.31 29.76 -3.78
C THR A 15 -9.41 29.69 -5.30
N ILE A 16 -8.62 30.49 -6.00
CA ILE A 16 -8.53 30.44 -7.48
C ILE A 16 -7.93 29.13 -7.98
N LEU A 17 -7.30 28.34 -7.10
CA LEU A 17 -6.72 27.02 -7.39
C LEU A 17 -7.64 25.87 -6.93
N GLU A 18 -8.91 26.17 -6.68
CA GLU A 18 -9.89 25.15 -6.27
C GLU A 18 -9.98 24.06 -7.35
N ASN A 19 -9.79 22.80 -6.92
CA ASN A 19 -9.93 21.64 -7.79
C ASN A 19 -10.79 20.57 -7.11
N ARG A 20 -11.96 20.30 -7.68
CA ARG A 20 -12.87 19.23 -7.26
C ARG A 20 -12.44 17.92 -7.91
N ALA A 21 -11.49 17.23 -7.27
CA ALA A 21 -10.89 16.00 -7.80
C ALA A 21 -11.84 14.80 -7.76
N LEU A 22 -12.67 14.67 -6.72
CA LEU A 22 -13.75 13.68 -6.68
C LEU A 22 -15.08 14.38 -6.44
N ARG A 23 -16.10 14.00 -7.24
CA ARG A 23 -17.39 14.69 -7.33
C ARG A 23 -18.57 13.76 -7.02
N GLY A 24 -18.50 13.05 -5.89
CA GLY A 24 -19.55 12.11 -5.49
C GLY A 24 -19.34 10.71 -6.03
N VAL A 25 -18.14 10.14 -5.80
CA VAL A 25 -17.82 8.77 -6.24
C VAL A 25 -18.45 7.78 -5.29
N SER A 26 -19.30 6.89 -5.83
CA SER A 26 -19.86 5.75 -5.10
C SER A 26 -19.39 4.46 -5.75
N LEU A 27 -18.92 3.52 -4.91
CA LEU A 27 -18.34 2.26 -5.35
C LEU A 27 -18.49 1.22 -4.25
N GLU A 28 -18.82 -0.01 -4.63
CA GLU A 28 -18.81 -1.15 -3.73
C GLU A 28 -17.95 -2.27 -4.34
N VAL A 29 -17.00 -2.79 -3.55
CA VAL A 29 -16.15 -3.92 -3.93
C VAL A 29 -16.33 -5.01 -2.87
N PRO A 30 -17.00 -6.12 -3.22
CA PRO A 30 -17.14 -7.28 -2.36
C PRO A 30 -15.78 -7.87 -1.94
N GLU A 31 -15.80 -8.73 -0.93
CA GLU A 31 -14.63 -9.50 -0.52
C GLU A 31 -14.11 -10.38 -1.66
N HIS A 32 -12.80 -10.60 -1.64
CA HIS A 32 -12.10 -11.45 -2.63
C HIS A 32 -12.24 -10.99 -4.09
N GLN A 33 -12.62 -9.74 -4.32
CA GLN A 33 -12.63 -9.17 -5.66
C GLN A 33 -11.36 -8.35 -5.94
N PHE A 34 -10.96 -8.37 -7.19
CA PHE A 34 -9.92 -7.50 -7.74
C PHE A 34 -10.59 -6.46 -8.63
N LEU A 35 -10.42 -5.19 -8.28
CA LEU A 35 -10.94 -4.07 -9.05
C LEU A 35 -9.80 -3.29 -9.68
N THR A 36 -9.89 -3.01 -10.97
CA THR A 36 -8.97 -2.12 -11.67
C THR A 36 -9.62 -0.77 -11.94
N VAL A 37 -8.99 0.31 -11.47
CA VAL A 37 -9.42 1.69 -11.76
C VAL A 37 -8.60 2.21 -12.93
N ILE A 38 -9.25 2.51 -14.04
CA ILE A 38 -8.63 3.01 -15.29
C ILE A 38 -9.04 4.47 -15.51
N GLY A 39 -8.11 5.28 -15.98
CA GLY A 39 -8.34 6.67 -16.32
C GLY A 39 -7.05 7.40 -16.69
N SER A 40 -7.17 8.55 -17.34
CA SER A 40 -6.04 9.40 -17.71
C SER A 40 -5.30 9.94 -16.48
N ASN A 41 -4.09 10.51 -16.70
CA ASN A 41 -3.39 11.23 -15.64
C ASN A 41 -4.24 12.44 -15.20
N GLY A 42 -4.34 12.64 -13.87
CA GLY A 42 -5.20 13.67 -13.29
C GLY A 42 -6.67 13.29 -13.15
N ALA A 43 -7.11 12.08 -13.55
CA ALA A 43 -8.49 11.62 -13.40
C ALA A 43 -8.95 11.36 -11.94
N GLY A 44 -8.07 11.54 -10.96
CA GLY A 44 -8.40 11.35 -9.54
C GLY A 44 -8.14 9.95 -8.99
N LYS A 45 -7.45 9.06 -9.74
CA LYS A 45 -7.17 7.68 -9.29
C LYS A 45 -6.43 7.64 -7.95
N SER A 46 -5.27 8.29 -7.86
CA SER A 46 -4.48 8.35 -6.62
C SER A 46 -5.19 9.14 -5.51
N THR A 47 -6.02 10.13 -5.88
CA THR A 47 -6.88 10.84 -4.93
C THR A 47 -7.92 9.89 -4.31
N LEU A 48 -8.52 9.00 -5.12
CA LEU A 48 -9.46 7.99 -4.64
C LEU A 48 -8.76 7.02 -3.68
N LEU A 49 -7.58 6.52 -4.03
CA LEU A 49 -6.79 5.66 -3.15
C LEU A 49 -6.41 6.39 -1.84
N GLY A 50 -5.99 7.66 -1.94
CA GLY A 50 -5.68 8.51 -0.78
C GLY A 50 -6.90 8.77 0.11
N ALA A 51 -8.11 8.92 -0.46
CA ALA A 51 -9.34 9.05 0.31
C ALA A 51 -9.65 7.76 1.09
N VAL A 52 -9.39 6.60 0.51
CA VAL A 52 -9.56 5.29 1.16
C VAL A 52 -8.55 5.10 2.29
N THR A 53 -7.28 5.45 2.08
CA THR A 53 -6.22 5.32 3.11
C THR A 53 -6.29 6.41 4.19
N GLY A 54 -7.03 7.50 3.96
CA GLY A 54 -7.10 8.64 4.86
C GLY A 54 -5.98 9.67 4.67
N GLU A 55 -5.11 9.48 3.67
CA GLU A 55 -4.07 10.45 3.30
C GLU A 55 -4.66 11.72 2.68
N THR A 56 -5.78 11.56 1.96
CA THR A 56 -6.51 12.67 1.35
C THR A 56 -7.81 12.90 2.13
N PRO A 57 -7.99 14.07 2.77
CA PRO A 57 -9.22 14.39 3.46
C PRO A 57 -10.39 14.49 2.48
N ILE A 58 -11.52 13.91 2.84
CA ILE A 58 -12.77 14.03 2.09
C ILE A 58 -13.60 15.20 2.67
N VAL A 59 -14.30 15.90 1.78
CA VAL A 59 -15.20 17.02 2.18
C VAL A 59 -16.65 16.54 2.27
N GLY A 60 -16.98 15.38 1.76
CA GLY A 60 -18.30 14.75 1.82
C GLY A 60 -18.24 13.28 1.53
N GLY A 61 -19.28 12.54 1.92
CA GLY A 61 -19.41 11.12 1.72
C GLY A 61 -18.93 10.27 2.89
N GLN A 62 -18.90 8.95 2.67
CA GLN A 62 -18.56 7.96 3.69
C GLN A 62 -17.68 6.84 3.12
N VAL A 63 -16.69 6.41 3.89
CA VAL A 63 -15.80 5.27 3.59
C VAL A 63 -16.02 4.18 4.62
N LEU A 64 -16.43 3.00 4.16
CA LEU A 64 -16.56 1.80 5.00
C LEU A 64 -15.58 0.73 4.50
N ILE A 65 -14.82 0.16 5.42
CA ILE A 65 -13.93 -0.99 5.17
C ILE A 65 -14.37 -2.11 6.12
N ASP A 66 -14.79 -3.24 5.57
CA ASP A 66 -15.29 -4.39 6.34
C ASP A 66 -16.41 -3.98 7.32
N GLU A 67 -17.41 -3.20 6.80
CA GLU A 67 -18.53 -2.60 7.53
C GLU A 67 -18.12 -1.57 8.63
N ILE A 68 -16.83 -1.31 8.80
CA ILE A 68 -16.33 -0.31 9.76
C ILE A 68 -16.31 1.05 9.06
N ASP A 69 -16.99 2.03 9.64
CA ASP A 69 -16.87 3.42 9.18
C ASP A 69 -15.51 4.00 9.56
N VAL A 70 -14.69 4.23 8.54
CA VAL A 70 -13.35 4.80 8.70
C VAL A 70 -13.26 6.25 8.25
N THR A 71 -14.38 6.88 7.91
CA THR A 71 -14.46 8.21 7.30
C THR A 71 -13.62 9.26 8.04
N LYS A 72 -13.68 9.27 9.36
CA LYS A 72 -12.97 10.23 10.24
C LYS A 72 -11.70 9.67 10.87
N GLN A 73 -11.31 8.42 10.53
CA GLN A 73 -10.11 7.81 11.06
C GLN A 73 -8.87 8.35 10.33
N SER A 74 -7.78 8.52 11.08
CA SER A 74 -6.48 8.89 10.55
C SER A 74 -5.81 7.72 9.80
N VAL A 75 -4.74 7.99 9.06
CA VAL A 75 -3.96 6.99 8.31
C VAL A 75 -3.48 5.85 9.22
N ASP A 76 -2.96 6.18 10.40
CA ASP A 76 -2.45 5.20 11.37
C ASP A 76 -3.57 4.31 11.93
N GLN A 77 -4.77 4.83 12.13
CA GLN A 77 -5.93 4.06 12.57
C GLN A 77 -6.42 3.09 11.46
N ARG A 78 -6.37 3.52 10.19
CA ARG A 78 -6.73 2.67 9.04
C ARG A 78 -5.63 1.67 8.65
N ALA A 79 -4.40 1.83 9.13
CA ALA A 79 -3.26 0.99 8.79
C ALA A 79 -3.45 -0.51 9.13
N ASN A 80 -4.38 -0.83 10.03
CA ASN A 80 -4.79 -2.21 10.34
C ASN A 80 -5.69 -2.82 9.26
N LEU A 81 -6.44 -1.97 8.55
CA LEU A 81 -7.47 -2.40 7.62
C LEU A 81 -6.98 -2.35 6.18
N CYS A 82 -6.11 -1.40 5.83
CA CYS A 82 -5.62 -1.25 4.48
C CYS A 82 -4.09 -1.18 4.39
N ALA A 83 -3.57 -1.81 3.35
CA ALA A 83 -2.19 -1.72 2.91
C ALA A 83 -2.12 -1.00 1.58
N ARG A 84 -1.08 -0.21 1.34
CA ARG A 84 -0.85 0.46 0.07
C ARG A 84 0.55 0.18 -0.46
N VAL A 85 0.63 -0.12 -1.75
CA VAL A 85 1.87 -0.14 -2.53
C VAL A 85 1.87 1.11 -3.40
N PHE A 86 2.90 1.92 -3.26
CA PHE A 86 3.02 3.20 -3.95
C PHE A 86 3.60 3.02 -5.36
N GLN A 87 3.35 3.98 -6.23
CA GLN A 87 3.94 4.07 -7.56
C GLN A 87 5.47 4.20 -7.46
N ASP A 88 5.95 5.08 -6.57
CA ASP A 88 7.37 5.18 -6.24
C ASP A 88 7.71 4.25 -5.08
N PRO A 89 8.56 3.22 -5.30
CA PRO A 89 8.94 2.30 -4.23
C PRO A 89 9.73 2.99 -3.09
N LEU A 90 10.28 4.19 -3.32
CA LEU A 90 10.93 4.98 -2.27
C LEU A 90 9.92 5.51 -1.24
N ALA A 91 8.69 5.80 -1.66
CA ALA A 91 7.64 6.27 -0.75
C ALA A 91 7.19 5.19 0.23
N GLY A 92 7.31 3.91 -0.14
CA GLY A 92 6.91 2.76 0.67
C GLY A 92 8.03 2.14 1.51
N THR A 93 9.28 2.65 1.40
CA THR A 93 10.45 2.05 2.06
C THR A 93 11.36 3.13 2.67
N CYS A 94 12.05 2.77 3.74
CA CYS A 94 13.10 3.61 4.32
C CYS A 94 14.46 3.20 3.73
N GLY A 95 14.97 3.97 2.76
CA GLY A 95 16.19 3.67 2.02
C GLY A 95 17.45 3.52 2.90
N ALA A 96 17.47 4.14 4.08
CA ALA A 96 18.59 4.06 5.03
C ALA A 96 18.60 2.78 5.88
N LEU A 97 17.51 2.03 5.90
CA LEU A 97 17.35 0.80 6.66
C LEU A 97 17.64 -0.44 5.80
N THR A 98 17.95 -1.54 6.45
CA THR A 98 18.11 -2.85 5.81
C THR A 98 16.77 -3.40 5.32
N ILE A 99 16.81 -4.46 4.50
CA ILE A 99 15.61 -5.16 4.05
C ILE A 99 14.83 -5.69 5.26
N GLU A 100 15.49 -6.38 6.22
CA GLU A 100 14.82 -6.93 7.39
C GLU A 100 14.23 -5.85 8.31
N GLU A 101 14.88 -4.69 8.45
CA GLU A 101 14.33 -3.58 9.23
C GLU A 101 13.09 -2.99 8.59
N ASN A 102 13.08 -2.80 7.27
CA ASN A 102 11.90 -2.39 6.52
C ASN A 102 10.74 -3.40 6.67
N MET A 103 11.05 -4.69 6.54
CA MET A 103 10.06 -5.76 6.75
C MET A 103 9.54 -5.79 8.19
N ALA A 104 10.40 -5.52 9.18
CA ALA A 104 9.97 -5.43 10.58
C ALA A 104 9.01 -4.27 10.83
N LEU A 105 9.25 -3.11 10.22
CA LEU A 105 8.33 -1.96 10.28
C LEU A 105 6.97 -2.32 9.67
N ALA A 106 6.97 -2.96 8.49
CA ALA A 106 5.75 -3.40 7.83
C ALA A 106 4.99 -4.46 8.63
N TYR A 107 5.69 -5.44 9.21
CA TYR A 107 5.12 -6.48 10.06
C TYR A 107 4.45 -5.94 11.32
N MET A 108 4.97 -4.82 11.85
CA MET A 108 4.43 -4.16 13.04
C MET A 108 3.33 -3.15 12.73
N ARG A 109 2.97 -2.98 11.46
CA ARG A 109 1.89 -2.08 11.04
C ARG A 109 0.60 -2.43 11.78
N GLY A 110 -0.01 -1.42 12.40
CA GLY A 110 -1.26 -1.56 13.13
C GLY A 110 -1.19 -2.34 14.43
N LYS A 111 -0.04 -2.88 14.82
CA LYS A 111 0.14 -3.59 16.10
C LYS A 111 0.59 -2.61 17.19
N LYS A 112 0.15 -2.88 18.43
CA LYS A 112 0.66 -2.11 19.59
C LYS A 112 2.17 -2.33 19.72
N ARG A 113 2.91 -1.25 19.82
CA ARG A 113 4.36 -1.28 20.05
C ARG A 113 4.62 -1.57 21.51
N GLY A 114 5.41 -2.63 21.78
CA GLY A 114 5.89 -2.97 23.10
C GLY A 114 7.41 -2.88 23.19
N TRP A 115 8.00 -3.30 24.30
CA TRP A 115 9.44 -3.36 24.56
C TRP A 115 10.13 -4.56 23.89
N SER A 116 9.45 -5.33 23.04
CA SER A 116 10.05 -6.47 22.34
C SER A 116 10.96 -6.00 21.21
N LEU A 117 12.08 -6.72 21.01
CA LEU A 117 12.97 -6.47 19.88
C LEU A 117 12.21 -6.57 18.55
N ALA A 118 12.39 -5.58 17.69
CA ALA A 118 11.79 -5.56 16.35
C ALA A 118 12.29 -6.74 15.49
N LEU A 119 13.56 -7.10 15.66
CA LEU A 119 14.23 -8.22 15.01
C LEU A 119 14.50 -9.33 16.02
N SER A 120 14.03 -10.53 15.72
CA SER A 120 14.32 -11.77 16.43
C SER A 120 14.62 -12.87 15.40
N ASN A 121 15.31 -13.93 15.83
CA ASN A 121 15.61 -15.06 14.93
C ASN A 121 14.33 -15.66 14.30
N GLN A 122 13.23 -15.69 15.03
CA GLN A 122 11.95 -16.17 14.52
C GLN A 122 11.39 -15.23 13.43
N ARG A 123 11.44 -13.90 13.64
CA ARG A 123 10.99 -12.93 12.64
C ARG A 123 11.90 -12.94 11.41
N ARG A 124 13.21 -13.08 11.59
CA ARG A 124 14.17 -13.19 10.47
C ARG A 124 13.86 -14.40 9.59
N LYS A 125 13.58 -15.57 10.17
CA LYS A 125 13.15 -16.75 9.41
C LYS A 125 11.84 -16.50 8.65
N LEU A 126 10.85 -15.89 9.30
CA LEU A 126 9.60 -15.50 8.63
C LEU A 126 9.86 -14.56 7.45
N PHE A 127 10.75 -13.59 7.60
CA PHE A 127 11.07 -12.64 6.53
C PHE A 127 11.81 -13.33 5.39
N GLN A 128 12.74 -14.24 5.68
CA GLN A 128 13.40 -15.07 4.66
C GLN A 128 12.39 -15.89 3.86
N GLU A 129 11.48 -16.57 4.52
CA GLU A 129 10.41 -17.35 3.87
C GLU A 129 9.50 -16.47 3.00
N ARG A 130 9.11 -15.30 3.49
CA ARG A 130 8.24 -14.40 2.74
C ARG A 130 8.93 -13.78 1.52
N ILE A 131 10.20 -13.41 1.63
CA ILE A 131 10.93 -12.77 0.54
C ILE A 131 11.43 -13.78 -0.49
N SER A 132 11.67 -15.04 -0.10
CA SER A 132 12.09 -16.12 -1.03
C SER A 132 11.07 -16.38 -2.14
N ILE A 133 9.78 -16.06 -1.91
CA ILE A 133 8.71 -16.14 -2.93
C ILE A 133 9.05 -15.31 -4.17
N LEU A 134 9.87 -14.26 -4.01
CA LEU A 134 10.31 -13.40 -5.10
C LEU A 134 11.26 -14.13 -6.08
N GLY A 135 12.01 -15.14 -5.63
CA GLY A 135 13.00 -15.83 -6.46
C GLY A 135 14.14 -14.91 -6.93
N LEU A 136 14.46 -13.85 -6.17
CA LEU A 136 15.46 -12.84 -6.51
C LEU A 136 16.75 -12.97 -5.69
N GLY A 137 16.89 -14.03 -4.86
CA GLY A 137 18.04 -14.23 -3.96
C GLY A 137 18.14 -13.20 -2.83
N LEU A 138 17.04 -12.51 -2.51
CA LEU A 138 17.01 -11.48 -1.48
C LEU A 138 16.87 -12.06 -0.06
N GLU A 139 16.48 -13.32 0.05
CA GLU A 139 16.39 -14.09 1.29
C GLU A 139 17.74 -14.21 2.02
N ASP A 140 18.84 -14.24 1.26
CA ASP A 140 20.19 -14.29 1.81
C ASP A 140 20.80 -12.90 2.04
N ARG A 141 20.07 -11.85 1.66
CA ARG A 141 20.52 -10.45 1.66
C ARG A 141 19.70 -9.55 2.58
N LEU A 142 19.02 -10.12 3.57
CA LEU A 142 18.15 -9.36 4.50
C LEU A 142 18.87 -8.24 5.25
N GLY A 143 20.18 -8.39 5.49
CA GLY A 143 21.05 -7.39 6.10
C GLY A 143 21.50 -6.27 5.16
N ASP A 144 21.24 -6.38 3.86
CA ASP A 144 21.61 -5.34 2.92
C ASP A 144 20.68 -4.12 3.05
N ASN A 145 21.25 -2.94 2.82
CA ASN A 145 20.48 -1.71 2.78
C ASN A 145 19.51 -1.74 1.59
N ILE A 146 18.20 -1.52 1.86
CA ILE A 146 17.16 -1.55 0.82
C ILE A 146 17.39 -0.47 -0.25
N GLY A 147 18.10 0.60 0.10
CA GLY A 147 18.50 1.66 -0.82
C GLY A 147 19.41 1.20 -1.95
N LEU A 148 20.14 0.06 -1.78
CA LEU A 148 21.02 -0.51 -2.80
C LEU A 148 20.30 -1.41 -3.80
N LEU A 149 19.02 -1.72 -3.59
CA LEU A 149 18.23 -2.53 -4.51
C LEU A 149 17.86 -1.74 -5.78
N SER A 150 17.75 -2.46 -6.90
CA SER A 150 17.15 -1.87 -8.10
C SER A 150 15.70 -1.45 -7.85
N GLY A 151 15.16 -0.55 -8.66
CA GLY A 151 13.76 -0.10 -8.55
C GLY A 151 12.77 -1.27 -8.56
N GLY A 152 12.96 -2.24 -9.46
CA GLY A 152 12.12 -3.44 -9.55
C GLY A 152 12.24 -4.37 -8.34
N GLN A 153 13.44 -4.61 -7.83
CA GLN A 153 13.65 -5.39 -6.61
C GLN A 153 12.99 -4.72 -5.41
N ARG A 154 13.13 -3.40 -5.27
CA ARG A 154 12.52 -2.64 -4.19
C ARG A 154 10.99 -2.66 -4.27
N GLN A 155 10.43 -2.57 -5.48
CA GLN A 155 8.99 -2.70 -5.70
C GLN A 155 8.48 -4.08 -5.31
N ALA A 156 9.21 -5.15 -5.67
CA ALA A 156 8.88 -6.51 -5.26
C ALA A 156 8.88 -6.67 -3.73
N VAL A 157 9.92 -6.14 -3.06
CA VAL A 157 9.99 -6.12 -1.59
C VAL A 157 8.83 -5.33 -0.99
N SER A 158 8.48 -4.15 -1.55
CA SER A 158 7.34 -3.34 -1.09
C SER A 158 6.02 -4.11 -1.17
N LEU A 159 5.82 -4.91 -2.22
CA LEU A 159 4.62 -5.75 -2.35
C LEU A 159 4.58 -6.85 -1.27
N VAL A 160 5.71 -7.53 -1.00
CA VAL A 160 5.82 -8.49 0.11
C VAL A 160 5.55 -7.81 1.44
N MET A 161 6.14 -6.63 1.69
CA MET A 161 5.92 -5.85 2.91
C MET A 161 4.44 -5.49 3.11
N ALA A 162 3.73 -5.14 2.04
CA ALA A 162 2.30 -4.82 2.11
C ALA A 162 1.45 -5.99 2.59
N THR A 163 1.92 -7.22 2.40
CA THR A 163 1.22 -8.48 2.74
C THR A 163 1.74 -9.17 4.00
N LEU A 164 2.74 -8.61 4.69
CA LEU A 164 3.28 -9.18 5.93
C LEU A 164 2.32 -9.11 7.11
N SER A 165 1.45 -8.14 7.13
CA SER A 165 0.37 -8.03 8.13
C SER A 165 -0.97 -8.29 7.45
N GLU A 166 -1.88 -8.93 8.16
CA GLU A 166 -3.24 -9.11 7.69
C GLU A 166 -3.89 -7.74 7.47
N SER A 167 -4.37 -7.52 6.26
CA SER A 167 -5.14 -6.32 5.88
C SER A 167 -6.38 -6.76 5.13
N LYS A 168 -7.47 -6.02 5.29
CA LYS A 168 -8.75 -6.28 4.61
C LYS A 168 -8.74 -5.79 3.16
N LEU A 169 -7.84 -4.85 2.86
CA LEU A 169 -7.75 -4.19 1.57
C LEU A 169 -6.28 -3.97 1.19
N LEU A 170 -5.89 -4.37 -0.01
CA LEU A 170 -4.62 -4.04 -0.62
C LEU A 170 -4.85 -3.07 -1.78
N LEU A 171 -4.25 -1.90 -1.68
CA LEU A 171 -4.30 -0.84 -2.69
C LEU A 171 -2.99 -0.81 -3.47
N LEU A 172 -3.09 -0.85 -4.80
CA LEU A 172 -1.94 -0.83 -5.71
C LEU A 172 -2.04 0.40 -6.59
N ASP A 173 -1.13 1.37 -6.39
CA ASP A 173 -1.14 2.62 -7.14
C ASP A 173 -0.04 2.58 -8.22
N GLU A 174 -0.44 2.33 -9.47
CA GLU A 174 0.44 2.28 -10.66
C GLU A 174 1.79 1.55 -10.43
N HIS A 175 1.79 0.55 -9.58
CA HIS A 175 2.96 -0.13 -9.00
C HIS A 175 3.89 -0.82 -10.01
N THR A 176 3.60 -0.72 -11.30
CA THR A 176 4.43 -1.26 -12.39
C THR A 176 4.87 -0.19 -13.39
N ALA A 177 4.43 1.05 -13.25
CA ALA A 177 4.62 2.11 -14.26
C ALA A 177 6.10 2.49 -14.46
N ALA A 178 6.93 2.39 -13.43
CA ALA A 178 8.36 2.74 -13.46
C ALA A 178 9.29 1.51 -13.68
N LEU A 179 8.73 0.35 -14.02
CA LEU A 179 9.47 -0.90 -14.15
C LEU A 179 9.72 -1.26 -15.62
N ASP A 180 10.82 -1.96 -15.88
CA ASP A 180 11.01 -2.59 -17.18
C ASP A 180 9.93 -3.66 -17.44
N PRO A 181 9.68 -4.04 -18.72
CA PRO A 181 8.57 -4.94 -19.06
C PRO A 181 8.65 -6.33 -18.38
N ARG A 182 9.85 -6.85 -18.12
CA ARG A 182 10.02 -8.15 -17.47
C ARG A 182 9.64 -8.07 -16.00
N MET A 183 10.15 -7.03 -15.31
CA MET A 183 9.79 -6.80 -13.91
C MET A 183 8.31 -6.45 -13.74
N ALA A 184 7.74 -5.65 -14.63
CA ALA A 184 6.31 -5.35 -14.60
C ALA A 184 5.45 -6.63 -14.70
N ALA A 185 5.76 -7.51 -15.65
CA ALA A 185 5.08 -8.79 -15.80
C ALA A 185 5.23 -9.67 -14.54
N PHE A 186 6.45 -9.74 -13.97
CA PHE A 186 6.73 -10.46 -12.74
C PHE A 186 5.90 -9.93 -11.55
N ILE A 187 5.86 -8.62 -11.34
CA ILE A 187 5.09 -8.00 -10.27
C ILE A 187 3.58 -8.23 -10.43
N ILE A 188 3.06 -8.18 -11.66
CA ILE A 188 1.65 -8.49 -11.94
C ILE A 188 1.34 -9.95 -11.59
N ASP A 189 2.21 -10.90 -11.96
CA ASP A 189 2.02 -12.31 -11.64
C ASP A 189 2.10 -12.56 -10.13
N LEU A 190 3.06 -11.93 -9.46
CA LEU A 190 3.18 -11.96 -7.99
C LEU A 190 1.92 -11.43 -7.31
N THR A 191 1.37 -10.31 -7.79
CA THR A 191 0.13 -9.73 -7.27
C THR A 191 -1.06 -10.70 -7.36
N LYS A 192 -1.13 -11.50 -8.43
CA LYS A 192 -2.16 -12.55 -8.58
C LYS A 192 -1.99 -13.71 -7.60
N LYS A 193 -0.75 -14.05 -7.23
CA LYS A 193 -0.43 -15.15 -6.30
C LYS A 193 -0.66 -14.78 -4.84
N ILE A 194 -0.63 -13.49 -4.51
CA ILE A 194 -0.83 -12.97 -3.15
C ILE A 194 -2.34 -12.96 -2.75
N ARG A 195 -3.21 -13.23 -3.69
CA ARG A 195 -4.67 -13.22 -3.55
C ARG A 195 -5.21 -14.30 -2.58
#